data_321a3d093bea548dbc8ebc503ee67d76
#
_entry.id   321a3d093bea548dbc8ebc503ee67d76
#
_cell.length_a   1.000
_cell.length_b   1.000
_cell.length_c   1.000
_cell.angle_alpha   90.00
_cell.angle_beta   90.00
_cell.angle_gamma   90.00
#
_symmetry.space_group_name_H-M   'P 1'
#
loop_
_entity.id
_entity.type
_entity.pdbx_description
1 polymer ?
#
loop_
_entity_poly.entity_id
_entity_poly.type
_entity_poly.pdbx_seq_one_letter_code
_entity_poly.pdbx_strand_id
1 'polypeptide(L)'
;RIVGDRLLFSGYDWEYPMGESIVFDPSTHRPWFDTAAYDHGYWSGEMGAREIEPGVVEFTRLSARDVPPVGSIWDDKGPTKLNRLYPAIAVLCSKNVTLENVHVYRSGGMSLIAEYSADVTLRNFSTAAHEGSTRMITSSADATHFVNCKGVITLEDCRFESMLDDATNVHGIYMLVDTLLSSNML
;
A
#
# COMPACT_ATOMS: atom_id res chain seq x y z
N ARG A 1 9.32 -0.15 20.81
CA ARG A 1 9.13 1.08 21.59
C ARG A 1 8.47 2.14 20.75
N ILE A 2 7.50 2.86 21.31
CA ILE A 2 6.88 4.02 20.66
C ILE A 2 7.39 5.29 21.31
N VAL A 3 7.76 6.28 20.49
CA VAL A 3 8.20 7.61 20.92
C VAL A 3 7.37 8.64 20.13
N GLY A 4 6.42 9.29 20.81
CA GLY A 4 5.48 10.18 20.17
C GLY A 4 4.58 9.41 19.20
N ASP A 5 4.64 9.77 17.91
CA ASP A 5 3.93 9.13 16.78
C ASP A 5 4.82 8.15 15.99
N ARG A 6 5.94 7.70 16.57
CA ARG A 6 6.93 6.87 15.89
C ARG A 6 7.19 5.58 16.63
N LEU A 7 7.35 4.50 15.87
CA LEU A 7 7.83 3.21 16.35
C LEU A 7 9.36 3.17 16.27
N LEU A 8 10.00 2.97 17.44
CA LEU A 8 11.43 2.70 17.51
C LEU A 8 11.64 1.20 17.63
N PHE A 9 12.26 0.61 16.61
CA PHE A 9 12.49 -0.83 16.57
C PHE A 9 13.67 -1.22 17.47
N SER A 10 13.48 -2.27 18.25
CA SER A 10 14.55 -2.79 19.11
C SER A 10 15.73 -3.30 18.28
N GLY A 11 16.93 -2.81 18.61
CA GLY A 11 18.18 -3.17 17.91
C GLY A 11 18.50 -2.35 16.67
N TYR A 12 17.69 -1.34 16.34
CA TYR A 12 17.94 -0.42 15.22
C TYR A 12 17.79 1.02 15.68
N ASP A 13 18.68 1.89 15.20
CA ASP A 13 18.65 3.34 15.48
C ASP A 13 17.75 4.10 14.48
N TRP A 14 16.65 3.51 14.06
CA TRP A 14 15.71 4.17 13.16
C TRP A 14 14.29 4.12 13.70
N GLU A 15 13.55 5.17 13.42
CA GLU A 15 12.17 5.36 13.82
C GLU A 15 11.26 5.18 12.61
N TYR A 16 10.14 4.51 12.81
CA TYR A 16 9.09 4.37 11.80
C TYR A 16 7.89 5.23 12.20
N PRO A 17 7.50 6.23 11.41
CA PRO A 17 6.33 7.02 11.70
C PRO A 17 5.07 6.17 11.51
N MET A 18 4.17 6.22 12.48
CA MET A 18 2.85 5.60 12.37
C MET A 18 1.99 6.35 11.36
N GLY A 19 1.08 5.62 10.70
CA GLY A 19 0.22 6.18 9.67
C GLY A 19 -1.00 5.33 9.40
N GLU A 20 -1.27 5.08 8.14
CA GLU A 20 -2.40 4.25 7.72
C GLU A 20 -2.29 2.83 8.25
N SER A 21 -3.38 2.31 8.77
CA SER A 21 -3.42 0.99 9.36
C SER A 21 -4.53 0.12 8.77
N ILE A 22 -4.35 -1.19 8.89
CA ILE A 22 -5.33 -2.18 8.49
C ILE A 22 -5.38 -3.29 9.53
N VAL A 23 -6.58 -3.81 9.79
CA VAL A 23 -6.80 -4.84 10.80
C VAL A 23 -7.21 -6.16 10.16
N PHE A 24 -6.57 -7.25 10.56
CA PHE A 24 -6.79 -8.58 10.03
C PHE A 24 -7.41 -9.52 11.07
N ASP A 25 -8.24 -10.43 10.58
CA ASP A 25 -8.68 -11.60 11.33
C ASP A 25 -7.53 -12.62 11.44
N PRO A 26 -7.10 -12.98 12.65
CA PRO A 26 -5.98 -13.88 12.85
C PRO A 26 -6.23 -15.32 12.38
N SER A 27 -7.51 -15.71 12.24
CA SER A 27 -7.88 -17.07 11.83
C SER A 27 -7.88 -17.25 10.31
N THR A 28 -8.24 -16.20 9.58
CA THR A 28 -8.34 -16.23 8.11
C THR A 28 -7.20 -15.51 7.42
N HIS A 29 -6.44 -14.69 8.15
CA HIS A 29 -5.42 -13.78 7.64
C HIS A 29 -5.94 -12.81 6.58
N ARG A 30 -7.23 -12.48 6.64
CA ARG A 30 -7.89 -11.53 5.75
C ARG A 30 -8.26 -10.26 6.50
N PRO A 31 -8.33 -9.11 5.82
CA PRO A 31 -8.87 -7.91 6.45
C PRO A 31 -10.26 -8.17 7.03
N TRP A 32 -10.51 -7.61 8.21
CA TRP A 32 -11.86 -7.61 8.78
C TRP A 32 -12.84 -6.91 7.82
N PHE A 33 -14.08 -7.36 7.82
CA PHE A 33 -15.15 -6.58 7.21
C PHE A 33 -15.18 -5.19 7.84
N ASP A 34 -15.22 -4.15 7.01
CA ASP A 34 -15.15 -2.75 7.46
C ASP A 34 -13.83 -2.39 8.20
N THR A 35 -12.72 -2.97 7.77
CA THR A 35 -11.39 -2.69 8.35
C THR A 35 -11.03 -1.20 8.34
N ALA A 36 -11.60 -0.40 7.42
CA ALA A 36 -11.41 1.04 7.37
C ALA A 36 -11.92 1.78 8.61
N ALA A 37 -12.88 1.20 9.34
CA ALA A 37 -13.33 1.76 10.62
C ALA A 37 -12.25 1.74 11.71
N TYR A 38 -11.20 0.93 11.52
CA TYR A 38 -10.08 0.78 12.45
C TYR A 38 -8.81 1.45 11.95
N ASP A 39 -8.89 2.23 10.87
CA ASP A 39 -7.75 2.98 10.36
C ASP A 39 -7.55 4.26 11.18
N HIS A 40 -6.50 4.26 12.00
CA HIS A 40 -6.15 5.37 12.87
C HIS A 40 -5.11 6.32 12.25
N GLY A 41 -4.62 6.03 11.06
CA GLY A 41 -3.62 6.86 10.38
C GLY A 41 -4.11 8.27 10.06
N TYR A 42 -5.40 8.41 9.78
CA TYR A 42 -6.04 9.72 9.57
C TYR A 42 -6.33 10.48 10.87
N TRP A 43 -6.31 9.79 12.01
CA TRP A 43 -6.70 10.33 13.31
C TRP A 43 -5.51 10.51 14.27
N SER A 44 -4.29 10.34 13.78
CA SER A 44 -3.06 10.28 14.57
C SER A 44 -2.82 11.51 15.48
N GLY A 45 -3.42 12.64 15.19
CA GLY A 45 -3.30 13.85 16.02
C GLY A 45 -3.95 13.73 17.43
N GLU A 46 -4.85 12.78 17.64
CA GLU A 46 -5.59 12.61 18.89
C GLU A 46 -5.24 11.32 19.64
N MET A 47 -4.72 10.31 18.95
CA MET A 47 -4.36 9.03 19.55
C MET A 47 -3.08 9.14 20.39
N GLY A 48 -3.12 8.68 21.63
CA GLY A 48 -1.94 8.52 22.46
C GLY A 48 -1.45 7.08 22.40
N ALA A 49 -0.13 6.88 22.41
CA ALA A 49 0.47 5.56 22.47
C ALA A 49 1.66 5.56 23.43
N ARG A 50 1.77 4.53 24.26
CA ARG A 50 2.93 4.32 25.14
C ARG A 50 3.24 2.84 25.28
N GLU A 51 4.51 2.52 25.33
CA GLU A 51 4.95 1.19 25.70
C GLU A 51 4.85 1.03 27.22
N ILE A 52 4.06 0.07 27.68
CA ILE A 52 3.85 -0.20 29.13
C ILE A 52 4.74 -1.33 29.63
N GLU A 53 5.08 -2.29 28.75
CA GLU A 53 6.04 -3.36 28.95
C GLU A 53 6.78 -3.60 27.63
N PRO A 54 7.93 -4.25 27.61
CA PRO A 54 8.65 -4.55 26.38
C PRO A 54 7.78 -5.25 25.33
N GLY A 55 7.53 -4.58 24.21
CA GLY A 55 6.67 -5.08 23.13
C GLY A 55 5.15 -4.94 23.36
N VAL A 56 4.72 -4.37 24.51
CA VAL A 56 3.30 -4.12 24.82
C VAL A 56 3.02 -2.63 24.76
N VAL A 57 2.12 -2.25 23.88
CA VAL A 57 1.76 -0.84 23.66
C VAL A 57 0.31 -0.59 24.09
N GLU A 58 0.12 0.40 24.92
CA GLU A 58 -1.21 0.91 25.28
C GLU A 58 -1.55 2.10 24.37
N PHE A 59 -2.69 2.00 23.69
CA PHE A 59 -3.27 3.13 22.96
C PHE A 59 -4.36 3.79 23.80
N THR A 60 -4.38 5.12 23.80
CA THR A 60 -5.36 5.93 24.56
C THR A 60 -6.12 6.85 23.61
N ARG A 61 -7.28 7.33 24.04
CA ARG A 61 -8.17 8.21 23.26
C ARG A 61 -8.82 7.55 22.04
N LEU A 62 -8.89 6.21 22.02
CA LEU A 62 -9.73 5.48 21.07
C LEU A 62 -11.19 5.49 21.53
N SER A 63 -12.11 5.71 20.60
CA SER A 63 -13.53 5.47 20.91
C SER A 63 -13.81 3.96 20.92
N ALA A 64 -14.82 3.53 21.66
CA ALA A 64 -15.12 2.10 21.76
C ALA A 64 -15.44 1.42 20.42
N ARG A 65 -15.96 2.18 19.46
CA ARG A 65 -16.26 1.69 18.10
C ARG A 65 -15.00 1.58 17.21
N ASP A 66 -13.90 2.23 17.59
CA ASP A 66 -12.67 2.25 16.83
C ASP A 66 -11.68 1.18 17.34
N VAL A 67 -12.09 0.42 18.35
CA VAL A 67 -11.27 -0.67 18.89
C VAL A 67 -11.55 -1.96 18.12
N PRO A 68 -10.55 -2.55 17.46
CA PRO A 68 -10.74 -3.80 16.74
C PRO A 68 -11.08 -4.96 17.70
N PRO A 69 -11.70 -6.04 17.22
CA PRO A 69 -11.97 -7.22 18.03
C PRO A 69 -10.72 -7.75 18.70
N VAL A 70 -10.86 -8.23 19.94
CA VAL A 70 -9.73 -8.82 20.68
C VAL A 70 -9.13 -9.99 19.93
N GLY A 71 -7.79 -10.03 19.85
CA GLY A 71 -7.05 -11.03 19.09
C GLY A 71 -6.76 -10.63 17.64
N SER A 72 -7.31 -9.52 17.15
CA SER A 72 -6.99 -9.01 15.80
C SER A 72 -5.49 -8.74 15.63
N ILE A 73 -5.04 -8.83 14.40
CA ILE A 73 -3.70 -8.39 14.01
C ILE A 73 -3.82 -6.99 13.41
N TRP A 74 -3.12 -6.05 13.98
CA TRP A 74 -3.07 -4.67 13.50
C TRP A 74 -1.75 -4.41 12.79
N ASP A 75 -1.82 -4.09 11.51
CA ASP A 75 -0.67 -3.69 10.69
C ASP A 75 -0.70 -2.19 10.47
N ASP A 76 0.42 -1.52 10.72
CA ASP A 76 0.62 -0.11 10.42
C ASP A 76 1.60 0.00 9.24
N LYS A 77 1.12 0.46 8.10
CA LYS A 77 1.95 0.62 6.89
C LYS A 77 2.65 1.98 6.81
N GLY A 78 2.45 2.81 7.83
CA GLY A 78 3.03 4.14 7.90
C GLY A 78 2.25 5.19 7.09
N PRO A 79 2.69 6.45 7.15
CA PRO A 79 2.04 7.54 6.44
C PRO A 79 2.19 7.38 4.92
N THR A 80 1.17 7.79 4.17
CA THR A 80 1.11 7.69 2.69
C THR A 80 2.36 8.20 1.99
N LYS A 81 3.02 9.22 2.56
CA LYS A 81 4.25 9.77 2.00
C LYS A 81 5.44 8.81 2.04
N LEU A 82 5.41 7.78 2.88
CA LEU A 82 6.51 6.85 3.08
C LEU A 82 6.19 5.43 2.63
N ASN A 83 4.92 5.02 2.68
CA ASN A 83 4.53 3.64 2.38
C ASN A 83 4.45 3.33 0.87
N ARG A 84 4.74 4.29 -0.01
CA ARG A 84 4.69 4.16 -1.47
C ARG A 84 5.94 4.70 -2.16
N LEU A 85 7.07 4.80 -1.44
CA LEU A 85 8.28 5.47 -1.95
C LEU A 85 8.85 4.81 -3.21
N TYR A 86 8.91 3.49 -3.24
CA TYR A 86 9.55 2.76 -4.33
C TYR A 86 8.69 1.55 -4.74
N PRO A 87 8.36 1.43 -6.03
CA PRO A 87 7.78 0.21 -6.56
C PRO A 87 8.85 -0.89 -6.63
N ALA A 88 8.42 -2.15 -6.70
CA ALA A 88 9.34 -3.26 -6.96
C ALA A 88 9.86 -3.21 -8.40
N ILE A 89 8.99 -2.82 -9.35
CA ILE A 89 9.32 -2.70 -10.77
C ILE A 89 8.76 -1.37 -11.30
N ALA A 90 9.59 -0.61 -12.03
CA ALA A 90 9.18 0.58 -12.74
C ALA A 90 9.45 0.45 -14.24
N VAL A 91 8.43 0.73 -15.06
CA VAL A 91 8.50 0.80 -16.52
C VAL A 91 8.23 2.23 -16.93
N LEU A 92 9.28 2.97 -17.29
CA LEU A 92 9.18 4.41 -17.52
C LEU A 92 9.49 4.75 -18.99
N CYS A 93 8.66 5.58 -19.60
CA CYS A 93 8.88 6.13 -20.95
C CYS A 93 9.26 5.06 -22.00
N SER A 94 8.67 3.87 -21.87
CA SER A 94 9.07 2.69 -22.65
C SER A 94 7.95 2.27 -23.61
N LYS A 95 8.30 1.46 -24.63
CA LYS A 95 7.34 0.95 -25.60
C LYS A 95 7.59 -0.53 -25.89
N ASN A 96 6.48 -1.27 -26.14
CA ASN A 96 6.50 -2.70 -26.44
C ASN A 96 7.19 -3.52 -25.32
N VAL A 97 6.84 -3.26 -24.08
CA VAL A 97 7.41 -3.96 -22.92
C VAL A 97 6.58 -5.21 -22.62
N THR A 98 7.26 -6.32 -22.48
CA THR A 98 6.66 -7.57 -22.01
C THR A 98 7.37 -8.03 -20.75
N LEU A 99 6.60 -8.28 -19.70
CA LEU A 99 7.05 -8.94 -18.48
C LEU A 99 6.36 -10.30 -18.42
N GLU A 100 7.14 -11.36 -18.49
CA GLU A 100 6.64 -12.73 -18.55
C GLU A 100 7.25 -13.59 -17.45
N ASN A 101 6.43 -14.39 -16.78
CA ASN A 101 6.84 -15.27 -15.67
C ASN A 101 7.53 -14.51 -14.53
N VAL A 102 6.95 -13.37 -14.14
CA VAL A 102 7.47 -12.53 -13.06
C VAL A 102 6.60 -12.67 -11.83
N HIS A 103 7.22 -12.94 -10.69
CA HIS A 103 6.52 -13.12 -9.40
C HIS A 103 7.06 -12.14 -8.36
N VAL A 104 6.21 -11.22 -7.91
CA VAL A 104 6.51 -10.28 -6.84
C VAL A 104 5.88 -10.80 -5.54
N TYR A 105 6.71 -11.32 -4.65
CA TYR A 105 6.24 -11.86 -3.37
C TYR A 105 6.07 -10.79 -2.30
N ARG A 106 6.76 -9.67 -2.46
CA ARG A 106 6.74 -8.55 -1.52
C ARG A 106 7.16 -7.26 -2.19
N SER A 107 6.41 -6.19 -1.91
CA SER A 107 6.78 -4.82 -2.26
C SER A 107 6.48 -3.86 -1.10
N GLY A 108 7.36 -2.90 -0.88
CA GLY A 108 7.16 -1.81 0.09
C GLY A 108 6.40 -0.61 -0.50
N GLY A 109 5.99 -0.70 -1.76
CA GLY A 109 5.15 0.23 -2.50
C GLY A 109 4.29 -0.55 -3.47
N MET A 110 4.08 -0.06 -4.67
CA MET A 110 3.43 -0.80 -5.76
C MET A 110 4.31 -1.96 -6.22
N SER A 111 3.73 -3.07 -6.66
CA SER A 111 4.55 -4.14 -7.23
C SER A 111 5.05 -3.78 -8.61
N LEU A 112 4.21 -3.17 -9.46
CA LEU A 112 4.62 -2.62 -10.74
C LEU A 112 3.97 -1.25 -10.96
N ILE A 113 4.75 -0.28 -11.41
CA ILE A 113 4.26 0.96 -11.98
C ILE A 113 4.76 1.11 -13.41
N ALA A 114 3.88 1.45 -14.33
CA ALA A 114 4.23 1.86 -15.69
C ALA A 114 3.78 3.31 -15.90
N GLU A 115 4.69 4.18 -16.30
CA GLU A 115 4.41 5.60 -16.53
C GLU A 115 4.88 6.03 -17.91
N TYR A 116 4.05 6.82 -18.61
CA TYR A 116 4.33 7.37 -19.93
C TYR A 116 4.81 6.31 -20.94
N SER A 117 4.34 5.08 -20.77
CA SER A 117 4.75 3.94 -21.59
C SER A 117 3.65 3.52 -22.55
N ALA A 118 3.98 2.69 -23.53
CA ALA A 118 3.01 2.24 -24.53
C ALA A 118 3.16 0.74 -24.79
N ASP A 119 2.03 0.08 -25.04
CA ASP A 119 1.97 -1.33 -25.41
C ASP A 119 2.72 -2.22 -24.38
N VAL A 120 2.15 -2.27 -23.16
CA VAL A 120 2.72 -3.01 -22.01
C VAL A 120 1.96 -4.32 -21.83
N THR A 121 2.67 -5.43 -21.84
CA THR A 121 2.10 -6.78 -21.65
C THR A 121 2.67 -7.41 -20.38
N LEU A 122 1.79 -7.87 -19.52
CA LEU A 122 2.12 -8.72 -18.39
C LEU A 122 1.54 -10.11 -18.67
N ARG A 123 2.39 -11.14 -18.70
CA ARG A 123 1.99 -12.52 -18.93
C ARG A 123 2.52 -13.41 -17.82
N ASN A 124 1.62 -14.17 -17.19
CA ASN A 124 1.96 -14.95 -15.99
C ASN A 124 2.72 -14.08 -14.96
N PHE A 125 2.19 -12.87 -14.72
CA PHE A 125 2.71 -11.94 -13.73
C PHE A 125 1.91 -12.08 -12.44
N SER A 126 2.58 -12.15 -11.30
CA SER A 126 1.84 -12.23 -10.04
C SER A 126 2.40 -11.30 -8.96
N THR A 127 1.48 -10.72 -8.19
CA THR A 127 1.72 -10.16 -6.86
C THR A 127 0.94 -11.04 -5.89
N ALA A 128 1.63 -12.01 -5.29
CA ALA A 128 1.01 -13.00 -4.42
C ALA A 128 2.06 -13.53 -3.44
N ALA A 129 1.63 -13.96 -2.25
CA ALA A 129 2.54 -14.59 -1.31
C ALA A 129 3.10 -15.91 -1.88
N HIS A 130 4.34 -16.23 -1.50
CA HIS A 130 4.92 -17.52 -1.84
C HIS A 130 4.10 -18.65 -1.20
N GLU A 131 3.99 -19.79 -1.87
CA GLU A 131 3.29 -20.94 -1.37
C GLU A 131 3.84 -21.38 0.01
N GLY A 132 2.95 -21.65 0.94
CA GLY A 132 3.30 -21.97 2.34
C GLY A 132 3.69 -20.75 3.20
N SER A 133 3.65 -19.54 2.66
CA SER A 133 3.89 -18.33 3.44
C SER A 133 2.72 -18.01 4.37
N THR A 134 3.03 -17.55 5.57
CA THR A 134 2.06 -16.97 6.52
C THR A 134 1.88 -15.47 6.35
N ARG A 135 2.44 -14.88 5.30
CA ARG A 135 2.38 -13.45 5.02
C ARG A 135 0.96 -13.02 4.64
N MET A 136 0.48 -11.97 5.28
CA MET A 136 -0.85 -11.41 5.02
C MET A 136 -0.85 -10.31 3.96
N ILE A 137 0.30 -9.66 3.72
CA ILE A 137 0.43 -8.52 2.82
C ILE A 137 1.56 -8.78 1.83
N THR A 138 1.28 -8.56 0.55
CA THR A 138 2.24 -8.69 -0.56
C THR A 138 2.77 -7.34 -1.03
N SER A 139 1.90 -6.32 -1.07
CA SER A 139 2.24 -4.97 -1.51
C SER A 139 1.56 -3.95 -0.59
N SER A 140 2.25 -2.90 -0.19
CA SER A 140 1.67 -1.82 0.62
C SER A 140 0.80 -0.85 -0.20
N ALA A 141 0.81 -0.97 -1.51
CA ALA A 141 -0.01 -0.23 -2.47
C ALA A 141 -0.50 -1.19 -3.57
N ASP A 142 -0.82 -0.67 -4.76
CA ASP A 142 -1.36 -1.44 -5.88
C ASP A 142 -0.46 -2.61 -6.30
N ALA A 143 -1.05 -3.67 -6.81
CA ALA A 143 -0.28 -4.70 -7.48
C ALA A 143 0.26 -4.18 -8.82
N THR A 144 -0.58 -3.54 -9.63
CA THR A 144 -0.14 -2.91 -10.90
C THR A 144 -0.78 -1.54 -11.07
N HIS A 145 0.00 -0.59 -11.57
CA HIS A 145 -0.42 0.79 -11.74
C HIS A 145 0.09 1.35 -13.07
N PHE A 146 -0.81 1.87 -13.91
CA PHE A 146 -0.51 2.40 -15.24
C PHE A 146 -0.93 3.86 -15.32
N VAL A 147 0.05 4.76 -15.41
CA VAL A 147 -0.17 6.21 -15.44
C VAL A 147 0.19 6.75 -16.81
N ASN A 148 -0.77 7.43 -17.45
CA ASN A 148 -0.57 8.06 -18.76
C ASN A 148 0.06 7.13 -19.81
N CYS A 149 -0.29 5.87 -19.78
CA CYS A 149 0.10 4.88 -20.77
C CYS A 149 -0.74 5.00 -22.03
N LYS A 150 -0.19 4.56 -23.17
CA LYS A 150 -0.85 4.58 -24.48
C LYS A 150 -0.90 3.19 -25.09
N GLY A 151 -1.68 3.03 -26.16
CA GLY A 151 -1.82 1.76 -26.86
C GLY A 151 -2.56 0.72 -26.05
N VAL A 152 -2.06 -0.51 -26.02
CA VAL A 152 -2.71 -1.64 -25.37
C VAL A 152 -1.97 -2.02 -24.09
N ILE A 153 -2.71 -2.16 -23.01
CA ILE A 153 -2.26 -2.78 -21.77
C ILE A 153 -2.87 -4.18 -21.73
N THR A 154 -2.03 -5.21 -21.70
CA THR A 154 -2.45 -6.61 -21.69
C THR A 154 -2.08 -7.26 -20.36
N LEU A 155 -3.05 -7.85 -19.69
CA LEU A 155 -2.88 -8.68 -18.50
C LEU A 155 -3.38 -10.09 -18.84
N GLU A 156 -2.47 -11.06 -18.94
CA GLU A 156 -2.76 -12.43 -19.34
C GLU A 156 -2.23 -13.39 -18.26
N ASP A 157 -3.09 -14.26 -17.75
CA ASP A 157 -2.76 -15.23 -16.71
C ASP A 157 -2.13 -14.60 -15.46
N CYS A 158 -2.56 -13.39 -15.09
CA CYS A 158 -2.04 -12.66 -13.94
C CYS A 158 -2.78 -13.01 -12.64
N ARG A 159 -2.07 -12.91 -11.51
CA ARG A 159 -2.64 -13.16 -10.18
C ARG A 159 -2.24 -12.07 -9.20
N PHE A 160 -3.23 -11.41 -8.60
CA PHE A 160 -3.04 -10.34 -7.63
C PHE A 160 -3.76 -10.66 -6.32
N GLU A 161 -3.02 -10.75 -5.23
CA GLU A 161 -3.56 -11.12 -3.92
C GLU A 161 -2.87 -10.36 -2.79
N SER A 162 -3.65 -9.99 -1.79
CA SER A 162 -3.17 -9.45 -0.52
C SER A 162 -2.36 -8.14 -0.65
N MET A 163 -2.59 -7.34 -1.68
CA MET A 163 -2.15 -5.95 -1.73
C MET A 163 -3.09 -5.10 -0.86
N LEU A 164 -2.57 -3.96 -0.41
CA LEU A 164 -3.32 -3.01 0.45
C LEU A 164 -3.97 -1.87 -0.33
N ASP A 165 -4.04 -2.00 -1.65
CA ASP A 165 -4.73 -1.08 -2.55
C ASP A 165 -5.23 -1.85 -3.78
N ASP A 166 -5.35 -1.24 -4.96
CA ASP A 166 -5.93 -1.82 -6.14
C ASP A 166 -5.13 -3.03 -6.72
N ALA A 167 -5.84 -3.99 -7.27
CA ALA A 167 -5.23 -5.05 -8.06
C ALA A 167 -4.60 -4.49 -9.35
N THR A 168 -5.32 -3.56 -9.99
CA THR A 168 -4.87 -2.86 -11.20
C THR A 168 -5.53 -1.48 -11.23
N ASN A 169 -4.72 -0.45 -11.39
CA ASN A 169 -5.18 0.91 -11.59
C ASN A 169 -4.67 1.44 -12.93
N VAL A 170 -5.54 2.05 -13.74
CA VAL A 170 -5.18 2.63 -15.03
C VAL A 170 -5.80 4.02 -15.13
N HIS A 171 -4.98 5.05 -15.23
CA HIS A 171 -5.48 6.41 -15.34
C HIS A 171 -4.52 7.34 -16.12
N GLY A 172 -5.06 8.52 -16.48
CA GLY A 172 -4.29 9.61 -17.05
C GLY A 172 -3.58 10.46 -16.02
N ILE A 173 -3.16 11.65 -16.42
CA ILE A 173 -2.62 12.68 -15.54
C ILE A 173 -3.75 13.60 -15.12
N TYR A 174 -3.78 13.95 -13.85
CA TYR A 174 -4.62 14.99 -13.31
C TYR A 174 -3.82 16.29 -13.18
N MET A 175 -4.34 17.37 -13.72
CA MET A 175 -3.74 18.68 -13.62
C MET A 175 -4.73 19.65 -12.99
N LEU A 176 -4.24 20.50 -12.10
CA LEU A 176 -5.00 21.64 -11.61
C LEU A 176 -4.90 22.75 -12.64
N VAL A 177 -6.04 23.28 -13.08
CA VAL A 177 -6.08 24.48 -13.88
C VAL A 177 -5.88 25.67 -12.95
N ASP A 178 -4.74 26.33 -13.04
CA ASP A 178 -4.41 27.50 -12.22
C ASP A 178 -5.08 28.76 -12.80
N THR A 179 -4.91 28.99 -14.09
CA THR A 179 -5.40 30.21 -14.75
C THR A 179 -5.87 29.94 -16.17
N LEU A 180 -7.01 30.48 -16.53
CA LEU A 180 -7.50 30.51 -17.91
C LEU A 180 -6.97 31.75 -18.62
N LEU A 181 -6.03 31.59 -19.54
CA LEU A 181 -5.41 32.71 -20.27
C LEU A 181 -6.30 33.25 -21.40
N SER A 182 -7.08 32.39 -22.04
CA SER A 182 -8.10 32.72 -23.02
C SER A 182 -9.11 31.58 -23.13
N SER A 183 -10.13 31.71 -23.97
CA SER A 183 -11.17 30.68 -24.13
C SER A 183 -10.67 29.31 -24.60
N ASN A 184 -9.47 29.26 -25.11
CA ASN A 184 -8.84 28.04 -25.65
C ASN A 184 -7.38 27.83 -25.22
N MET A 185 -6.94 28.52 -24.16
CA MET A 185 -5.59 28.42 -23.62
C MET A 185 -5.64 28.38 -22.07
N LEU A 186 -5.10 27.32 -21.51
CA LEU A 186 -4.95 27.08 -20.07
C LEU A 186 -3.57 27.45 -19.59
#